data_f557d1816514b3cf6def198311f64db2
#
_entry.id   f557d1816514b3cf6def198311f64db2
#
_cell.length_a   1.000
_cell.length_b   1.000
_cell.length_c   1.000
_cell.angle_alpha   90.00
_cell.angle_beta   90.00
_cell.angle_gamma   90.00
#
_symmetry.space_group_name_H-M   'P 1'
#
loop_
_entity.id
_entity.type
_entity.pdbx_description
1 polymer ?
#
loop_
_entity_poly.entity_id
_entity_poly.type
_entity_poly.pdbx_seq_one_letter_code
_entity_poly.pdbx_strand_id
1 'polypeptide(L)'
;MSKTFVVTGASGGIGIEIVRLLLQEGAIVIATDINTKSLEELKKEFSSYKDKLITEILDVRNSEQWEKIFTCAKSQSAPFYGLINSAGVILPGYVINTTSKEIDFHIDINTKGVMLGSQVAAKYFVEKRDGHIINISSLAGISPIPGIALYSASKFAIRGFTLALAMEVEQYNVNVTCICPDAVATPMLDLQIDYEEAALTFSGTKPLSAQKIANAVVDVIGTRTKEITLSKSRGFQAKLASMFPGLAAKIVSSLKSKGIRNQEKLKRNTDDERN
;
A
#
# COMPACT_ATOMS: atom_id res chain seq x y z
N MET A 1 4.49 15.09 -20.66
CA MET A 1 4.41 13.89 -21.53
C MET A 1 3.49 12.89 -20.88
N SER A 2 2.60 12.27 -21.65
CA SER A 2 1.78 11.15 -21.16
C SER A 2 2.68 9.96 -20.84
N LYS A 3 2.46 9.30 -19.70
CA LYS A 3 3.22 8.13 -19.22
C LYS A 3 2.22 7.02 -18.87
N THR A 4 2.65 5.76 -18.95
CA THR A 4 1.84 4.61 -18.53
C THR A 4 2.24 4.15 -17.15
N PHE A 5 1.24 3.86 -16.31
CA PHE A 5 1.43 3.36 -14.95
C PHE A 5 0.63 2.07 -14.74
N VAL A 6 1.19 1.15 -13.98
CA VAL A 6 0.48 -0.02 -13.44
C VAL A 6 0.20 0.26 -11.96
N VAL A 7 -1.06 0.07 -11.53
CA VAL A 7 -1.48 0.21 -10.13
C VAL A 7 -2.11 -1.09 -9.68
N THR A 8 -1.58 -1.71 -8.62
CA THR A 8 -2.18 -2.92 -8.03
C THR A 8 -3.08 -2.58 -6.85
N GLY A 9 -4.11 -3.39 -6.60
CA GLY A 9 -5.13 -3.06 -5.62
C GLY A 9 -5.88 -1.78 -5.99
N ALA A 10 -6.06 -1.56 -7.29
CA ALA A 10 -6.55 -0.32 -7.86
C ALA A 10 -8.01 -0.01 -7.50
N SER A 11 -8.79 -1.02 -7.14
CA SER A 11 -10.17 -0.88 -6.66
C SER A 11 -10.27 -0.69 -5.14
N GLY A 12 -9.16 -0.75 -4.41
CA GLY A 12 -9.10 -0.46 -2.97
C GLY A 12 -9.04 1.04 -2.66
N GLY A 13 -9.29 1.42 -1.39
CA GLY A 13 -9.43 2.82 -1.00
C GLY A 13 -8.27 3.74 -1.42
N ILE A 14 -7.02 3.34 -1.22
CA ILE A 14 -5.84 4.11 -1.67
C ILE A 14 -5.69 4.00 -3.19
N GLY A 15 -5.87 2.80 -3.75
CA GLY A 15 -5.70 2.53 -5.18
C GLY A 15 -6.61 3.37 -6.06
N ILE A 16 -7.90 3.50 -5.72
CA ILE A 16 -8.87 4.32 -6.45
C ILE A 16 -8.40 5.77 -6.56
N GLU A 17 -7.93 6.34 -5.46
CA GLU A 17 -7.47 7.73 -5.43
C GLU A 17 -6.16 7.93 -6.22
N ILE A 18 -5.27 6.94 -6.23
CA ILE A 18 -4.08 6.95 -7.09
C ILE A 18 -4.48 6.92 -8.57
N VAL A 19 -5.38 6.01 -8.95
CA VAL A 19 -5.92 5.91 -10.33
C VAL A 19 -6.54 7.25 -10.75
N ARG A 20 -7.37 7.84 -9.89
CA ARG A 20 -8.03 9.14 -10.12
C ARG A 20 -7.02 10.23 -10.46
N LEU A 21 -6.01 10.41 -9.61
CA LEU A 21 -5.00 11.45 -9.79
C LEU A 21 -4.16 11.23 -11.05
N LEU A 22 -3.70 10.00 -11.29
CA LEU A 22 -2.92 9.68 -12.49
C LEU A 22 -3.70 9.96 -13.78
N LEU A 23 -5.00 9.63 -13.81
CA LEU A 23 -5.87 9.92 -14.96
C LEU A 23 -6.06 11.43 -15.14
N GLN A 24 -6.24 12.18 -14.05
CA GLN A 24 -6.34 13.65 -14.08
C GLN A 24 -5.05 14.31 -14.61
N GLU A 25 -3.88 13.76 -14.28
CA GLU A 25 -2.59 14.18 -14.84
C GLU A 25 -2.37 13.73 -16.29
N GLY A 26 -3.34 13.04 -16.88
CA GLY A 26 -3.31 12.62 -18.27
C GLY A 26 -2.54 11.35 -18.57
N ALA A 27 -2.16 10.59 -17.55
CA ALA A 27 -1.49 9.31 -17.70
C ALA A 27 -2.41 8.22 -18.27
N ILE A 28 -1.82 7.18 -18.88
CA ILE A 28 -2.49 5.91 -19.14
C ILE A 28 -2.30 5.05 -17.89
N VAL A 29 -3.39 4.49 -17.38
CA VAL A 29 -3.39 3.69 -16.14
C VAL A 29 -3.88 2.29 -16.42
N ILE A 30 -3.07 1.30 -16.11
CA ILE A 30 -3.46 -0.11 -16.05
C ILE A 30 -3.80 -0.39 -14.58
N ALA A 31 -5.08 -0.36 -14.29
CA ALA A 31 -5.64 -0.59 -12.97
C ALA A 31 -5.86 -2.09 -12.76
N THR A 32 -5.18 -2.69 -11.79
CA THR A 32 -5.26 -4.13 -11.56
C THR A 32 -5.78 -4.46 -10.17
N ASP A 33 -6.61 -5.48 -10.09
CA ASP A 33 -7.14 -6.02 -8.85
C ASP A 33 -7.52 -7.49 -9.03
N ILE A 34 -7.65 -8.24 -7.93
CA ILE A 34 -8.17 -9.61 -7.96
C ILE A 34 -9.70 -9.63 -8.06
N ASN A 35 -10.37 -8.57 -7.61
CA ASN A 35 -11.81 -8.46 -7.55
C ASN A 35 -12.39 -7.89 -8.86
N THR A 36 -12.90 -8.78 -9.70
CA THR A 36 -13.49 -8.42 -11.00
C THR A 36 -14.64 -7.43 -10.88
N LYS A 37 -15.54 -7.61 -9.88
CA LYS A 37 -16.70 -6.73 -9.68
C LYS A 37 -16.25 -5.30 -9.36
N SER A 38 -15.29 -5.15 -8.44
CA SER A 38 -14.77 -3.83 -8.07
C SER A 38 -14.01 -3.15 -9.22
N LEU A 39 -13.36 -3.92 -10.11
CA LEU A 39 -12.76 -3.38 -11.34
C LEU A 39 -13.81 -2.88 -12.34
N GLU A 40 -14.95 -3.55 -12.46
CA GLU A 40 -16.05 -3.10 -13.29
C GLU A 40 -16.69 -1.82 -12.74
N GLU A 41 -16.83 -1.70 -11.42
CA GLU A 41 -17.31 -0.50 -10.74
C GLU A 41 -16.34 0.67 -10.98
N LEU A 42 -15.04 0.44 -10.82
CA LEU A 42 -13.99 1.41 -11.10
C LEU A 42 -14.03 1.88 -12.56
N LYS A 43 -14.21 0.96 -13.51
CA LYS A 43 -14.33 1.29 -14.94
C LYS A 43 -15.56 2.16 -15.24
N LYS A 44 -16.67 1.93 -14.54
CA LYS A 44 -17.88 2.76 -14.67
C LYS A 44 -17.66 4.16 -14.09
N GLU A 45 -17.04 4.25 -12.91
CA GLU A 45 -16.73 5.52 -12.23
C GLU A 45 -15.85 6.42 -13.11
N PHE A 46 -14.83 5.83 -13.75
CA PHE A 46 -13.90 6.57 -14.61
C PHE A 46 -14.22 6.46 -16.12
N SER A 47 -15.49 6.30 -16.48
CA SER A 47 -15.94 6.14 -17.87
C SER A 47 -15.54 7.29 -18.80
N SER A 48 -15.35 8.51 -18.26
CA SER A 48 -14.82 9.67 -19.00
C SER A 48 -13.35 9.51 -19.43
N TYR A 49 -12.62 8.57 -18.85
CA TYR A 49 -11.21 8.27 -19.15
C TYR A 49 -11.03 6.95 -19.89
N LYS A 50 -12.05 6.45 -20.58
CA LYS A 50 -12.07 5.13 -21.24
C LYS A 50 -10.87 4.83 -22.14
N ASP A 51 -10.28 5.88 -22.76
CA ASP A 51 -9.12 5.75 -23.66
C ASP A 51 -7.77 5.73 -22.91
N LYS A 52 -7.79 5.97 -21.57
CA LYS A 52 -6.62 6.04 -20.71
C LYS A 52 -6.66 5.06 -19.54
N LEU A 53 -7.82 4.48 -19.25
CA LEU A 53 -7.98 3.48 -18.20
C LEU A 53 -8.15 2.10 -18.80
N ILE A 54 -7.25 1.21 -18.46
CA ILE A 54 -7.31 -0.22 -18.77
C ILE A 54 -7.47 -0.96 -17.45
N THR A 55 -8.44 -1.87 -17.36
CA THR A 55 -8.66 -2.69 -16.18
C THR A 55 -8.29 -4.14 -16.46
N GLU A 56 -7.46 -4.74 -15.63
CA GLU A 56 -6.97 -6.11 -15.79
C GLU A 56 -7.03 -6.88 -14.46
N ILE A 57 -7.39 -8.14 -14.51
CA ILE A 57 -7.38 -9.02 -13.34
C ILE A 57 -5.94 -9.42 -13.03
N LEU A 58 -5.53 -9.22 -11.78
CA LEU A 58 -4.21 -9.62 -11.29
C LEU A 58 -4.31 -10.19 -9.87
N ASP A 59 -3.98 -11.47 -9.73
CA ASP A 59 -3.51 -12.01 -8.47
C ASP A 59 -2.00 -11.72 -8.37
N VAL A 60 -1.62 -10.82 -7.47
CA VAL A 60 -0.22 -10.40 -7.31
C VAL A 60 0.73 -11.55 -6.95
N ARG A 61 0.21 -12.70 -6.50
CA ARG A 61 0.97 -13.91 -6.19
C ARG A 61 1.38 -14.69 -7.44
N ASN A 62 0.74 -14.41 -8.58
CA ASN A 62 0.89 -15.17 -9.84
C ASN A 62 1.89 -14.49 -10.78
N SER A 63 3.05 -15.09 -10.97
CA SER A 63 4.12 -14.56 -11.82
C SER A 63 3.74 -14.50 -13.31
N GLU A 64 2.94 -15.44 -13.81
CA GLU A 64 2.52 -15.44 -15.22
C GLU A 64 1.54 -14.29 -15.52
N GLN A 65 0.67 -13.96 -14.55
CA GLN A 65 -0.22 -12.82 -14.69
C GLN A 65 0.59 -11.50 -14.69
N TRP A 66 1.63 -11.38 -13.89
CA TRP A 66 2.52 -10.24 -13.94
C TRP A 66 3.12 -10.02 -15.34
N GLU A 67 3.61 -11.08 -16.00
CA GLU A 67 4.15 -10.98 -17.37
C GLU A 67 3.10 -10.45 -18.38
N LYS A 68 1.83 -10.87 -18.24
CA LYS A 68 0.73 -10.36 -19.07
C LYS A 68 0.48 -8.88 -18.82
N ILE A 69 0.42 -8.45 -17.55
CA ILE A 69 0.24 -7.04 -17.19
C ILE A 69 1.36 -6.18 -17.75
N PHE A 70 2.61 -6.62 -17.63
CA PHE A 70 3.75 -5.87 -18.18
C PHE A 70 3.77 -5.84 -19.70
N THR A 71 3.32 -6.92 -20.36
CA THR A 71 3.15 -6.91 -21.82
C THR A 71 2.10 -5.89 -22.23
N CYS A 72 0.96 -5.84 -21.54
CA CYS A 72 -0.06 -4.82 -21.71
C CYS A 72 0.49 -3.41 -21.49
N ALA A 73 1.28 -3.20 -20.42
CA ALA A 73 1.87 -1.89 -20.12
C ALA A 73 2.84 -1.40 -21.19
N LYS A 74 3.66 -2.30 -21.72
CA LYS A 74 4.65 -2.01 -22.78
C LYS A 74 4.00 -1.73 -24.13
N SER A 75 2.80 -2.24 -24.41
CA SER A 75 2.10 -2.04 -25.69
C SER A 75 1.34 -0.73 -25.78
N GLN A 76 1.27 0.07 -24.71
CA GLN A 76 0.54 1.32 -24.71
C GLN A 76 1.22 2.41 -25.56
N SER A 77 0.44 3.38 -26.03
CA SER A 77 0.91 4.50 -26.83
C SER A 77 1.86 5.45 -26.08
N ALA A 78 1.80 5.47 -24.76
CA ALA A 78 2.70 6.23 -23.90
C ALA A 78 3.72 5.28 -23.24
N PRO A 79 4.96 5.75 -22.98
CA PRO A 79 6.00 4.93 -22.35
C PRO A 79 5.55 4.36 -21.00
N PHE A 80 5.78 3.07 -20.77
CA PHE A 80 5.63 2.47 -19.46
C PHE A 80 6.71 3.02 -18.53
N TYR A 81 6.28 3.71 -17.48
CA TYR A 81 7.15 4.49 -16.61
C TYR A 81 7.04 4.12 -15.14
N GLY A 82 5.88 3.69 -14.66
CA GLY A 82 5.71 3.50 -13.23
C GLY A 82 4.91 2.27 -12.83
N LEU A 83 5.38 1.61 -11.75
CA LEU A 83 4.62 0.58 -11.02
C LEU A 83 4.31 1.09 -9.63
N ILE A 84 3.03 1.07 -9.24
CA ILE A 84 2.57 1.38 -7.88
C ILE A 84 1.98 0.12 -7.26
N ASN A 85 2.71 -0.49 -6.33
CA ASN A 85 2.27 -1.65 -5.57
C ASN A 85 1.43 -1.18 -4.37
N SER A 86 0.09 -1.13 -4.54
CA SER A 86 -0.87 -0.75 -3.50
C SER A 86 -1.73 -1.91 -3.01
N ALA A 87 -1.70 -3.07 -3.66
CA ALA A 87 -2.37 -4.27 -3.18
C ALA A 87 -1.85 -4.69 -1.81
N GLY A 88 -2.76 -5.06 -0.93
CA GLY A 88 -2.41 -5.54 0.40
C GLY A 88 -3.63 -5.98 1.19
N VAL A 89 -3.37 -6.80 2.20
CA VAL A 89 -4.38 -7.38 3.09
C VAL A 89 -3.96 -7.26 4.54
N ILE A 90 -4.94 -7.31 5.45
CA ILE A 90 -4.74 -7.39 6.89
C ILE A 90 -5.79 -8.31 7.50
N LEU A 91 -5.36 -9.20 8.39
CA LEU A 91 -6.21 -9.96 9.30
C LEU A 91 -5.66 -9.74 10.70
N PRO A 92 -6.39 -9.01 11.56
CA PRO A 92 -6.00 -8.82 12.95
C PRO A 92 -6.07 -10.15 13.73
N GLY A 93 -5.14 -10.34 14.66
CA GLY A 93 -5.10 -11.51 15.52
C GLY A 93 -3.78 -11.62 16.26
N TYR A 94 -3.79 -12.24 17.45
CA TYR A 94 -2.56 -12.62 18.16
C TYR A 94 -1.95 -13.87 17.52
N VAL A 95 -0.63 -13.88 17.34
CA VAL A 95 0.12 -14.96 16.65
C VAL A 95 -0.16 -16.34 17.24
N ILE A 96 -0.40 -16.43 18.54
CA ILE A 96 -0.73 -17.71 19.21
C ILE A 96 -2.03 -18.35 18.71
N ASN A 97 -2.89 -17.58 18.08
CA ASN A 97 -4.18 -18.03 17.53
C ASN A 97 -4.20 -18.08 16.00
N THR A 98 -3.10 -17.71 15.33
CA THR A 98 -3.05 -17.69 13.87
C THR A 98 -2.71 -19.05 13.28
N THR A 99 -3.21 -19.29 12.08
CA THR A 99 -2.95 -20.48 11.28
C THR A 99 -1.81 -20.26 10.28
N SER A 100 -1.19 -21.35 9.78
CA SER A 100 -0.21 -21.25 8.69
C SER A 100 -0.79 -20.59 7.43
N LYS A 101 -2.06 -20.84 7.13
CA LYS A 101 -2.75 -20.20 5.98
C LYS A 101 -2.82 -18.69 6.12
N GLU A 102 -3.01 -18.15 7.31
CA GLU A 102 -3.03 -16.69 7.55
C GLU A 102 -1.62 -16.10 7.45
N ILE A 103 -0.58 -16.87 7.83
CA ILE A 103 0.81 -16.46 7.61
C ILE A 103 1.08 -16.37 6.11
N ASP A 104 0.78 -17.44 5.35
CA ASP A 104 0.97 -17.50 3.91
C ASP A 104 0.18 -16.37 3.22
N PHE A 105 -1.08 -16.14 3.64
CA PHE A 105 -1.93 -15.09 3.10
C PHE A 105 -1.29 -13.70 3.20
N HIS A 106 -0.73 -13.35 4.36
CA HIS A 106 -0.07 -12.05 4.53
C HIS A 106 1.24 -11.96 3.75
N ILE A 107 2.08 -13.00 3.82
CA ILE A 107 3.40 -12.99 3.18
C ILE A 107 3.27 -13.06 1.67
N ASP A 108 2.43 -13.93 1.15
CA ASP A 108 2.29 -14.11 -0.29
C ASP A 108 1.69 -12.87 -0.97
N ILE A 109 0.68 -12.24 -0.37
CA ILE A 109 0.05 -11.07 -0.98
C ILE A 109 0.89 -9.83 -0.73
N ASN A 110 1.15 -9.49 0.55
CA ASN A 110 1.79 -8.20 0.88
C ASN A 110 3.26 -8.16 0.48
N THR A 111 3.99 -9.28 0.62
CA THR A 111 5.45 -9.30 0.45
C THR A 111 5.86 -9.87 -0.90
N LYS A 112 5.54 -11.14 -1.16
CA LYS A 112 5.91 -11.81 -2.41
C LYS A 112 5.30 -11.14 -3.63
N GLY A 113 4.01 -10.72 -3.54
CA GLY A 113 3.35 -9.99 -4.63
C GLY A 113 4.06 -8.70 -5.00
N VAL A 114 4.47 -7.90 -4.00
CA VAL A 114 5.25 -6.67 -4.22
C VAL A 114 6.63 -6.99 -4.83
N MET A 115 7.31 -8.05 -4.34
CA MET A 115 8.62 -8.45 -4.86
C MET A 115 8.53 -8.90 -6.32
N LEU A 116 7.52 -9.70 -6.69
CA LEU A 116 7.31 -10.18 -8.06
C LEU A 116 7.09 -9.00 -9.03
N GLY A 117 6.15 -8.11 -8.71
CA GLY A 117 5.90 -6.93 -9.54
C GLY A 117 7.11 -6.01 -9.66
N SER A 118 7.78 -5.74 -8.53
CA SER A 118 8.98 -4.91 -8.52
C SER A 118 10.15 -5.53 -9.31
N GLN A 119 10.32 -6.85 -9.28
CA GLN A 119 11.37 -7.54 -10.03
C GLN A 119 11.16 -7.39 -11.55
N VAL A 120 9.94 -7.63 -12.03
CA VAL A 120 9.65 -7.52 -13.47
C VAL A 120 9.77 -6.06 -13.93
N ALA A 121 9.27 -5.10 -13.11
CA ALA A 121 9.42 -3.66 -13.39
C ALA A 121 10.89 -3.23 -13.42
N ALA A 122 11.66 -3.62 -12.40
CA ALA A 122 13.08 -3.24 -12.30
C ALA A 122 13.89 -3.71 -13.51
N LYS A 123 13.70 -4.96 -13.97
CA LYS A 123 14.35 -5.46 -15.19
C LYS A 123 14.09 -4.55 -16.38
N TYR A 124 12.85 -4.20 -16.63
CA TYR A 124 12.48 -3.35 -17.76
C TYR A 124 13.02 -1.91 -17.62
N PHE A 125 12.85 -1.31 -16.42
CA PHE A 125 13.28 0.08 -16.20
C PHE A 125 14.80 0.24 -16.22
N VAL A 126 15.56 -0.76 -15.77
CA VAL A 126 17.02 -0.79 -15.86
C VAL A 126 17.48 -0.77 -17.33
N GLU A 127 16.86 -1.57 -18.20
CA GLU A 127 17.14 -1.56 -19.65
C GLU A 127 16.82 -0.19 -20.28
N LYS A 128 15.71 0.43 -19.87
CA LYS A 128 15.29 1.74 -20.37
C LYS A 128 16.06 2.90 -19.73
N ARG A 129 16.74 2.68 -18.62
CA ARG A 129 17.40 3.70 -17.78
C ARG A 129 16.42 4.82 -17.37
N ASP A 130 15.16 4.47 -17.18
CA ASP A 130 14.07 5.37 -16.80
C ASP A 130 12.92 4.56 -16.20
N GLY A 131 12.34 5.05 -15.09
CA GLY A 131 11.19 4.45 -14.46
C GLY A 131 11.11 4.69 -12.96
N HIS A 132 9.95 4.37 -12.38
CA HIS A 132 9.73 4.52 -10.95
C HIS A 132 8.89 3.37 -10.39
N ILE A 133 9.38 2.73 -9.33
CA ILE A 133 8.65 1.72 -8.56
C ILE A 133 8.25 2.35 -7.21
N ILE A 134 6.96 2.35 -6.88
CA ILE A 134 6.45 2.88 -5.62
C ILE A 134 5.75 1.75 -4.87
N ASN A 135 6.24 1.44 -3.67
CA ASN A 135 5.71 0.37 -2.83
C ASN A 135 5.03 0.96 -1.59
N ILE A 136 3.76 0.61 -1.37
CA ILE A 136 3.00 1.06 -0.20
C ILE A 136 3.27 0.11 0.97
N SER A 137 4.09 0.55 1.91
CA SER A 137 4.32 -0.09 3.20
C SER A 137 3.33 0.44 4.26
N SER A 138 3.78 0.72 5.47
CA SER A 138 3.01 1.27 6.59
C SER A 138 3.95 1.77 7.68
N LEU A 139 3.47 2.58 8.63
CA LEU A 139 4.17 2.77 9.91
C LEU A 139 4.35 1.45 10.67
N ALA A 140 3.46 0.45 10.45
CA ALA A 140 3.63 -0.91 10.96
C ALA A 140 4.86 -1.63 10.37
N GLY A 141 5.44 -1.14 9.27
CA GLY A 141 6.72 -1.57 8.70
C GLY A 141 7.94 -0.81 9.24
N ILE A 142 7.72 0.12 10.18
CA ILE A 142 8.78 0.86 10.89
C ILE A 142 8.80 0.48 12.36
N SER A 143 7.63 0.38 13.00
CA SER A 143 7.48 -0.05 14.39
C SER A 143 6.46 -1.18 14.47
N PRO A 144 6.79 -2.32 15.09
CA PRO A 144 5.90 -3.47 15.13
C PRO A 144 4.68 -3.18 15.99
N ILE A 145 3.51 -3.67 15.57
CA ILE A 145 2.24 -3.46 16.24
C ILE A 145 1.70 -4.81 16.73
N PRO A 146 1.66 -5.07 18.06
CA PRO A 146 0.99 -6.24 18.63
C PRO A 146 -0.47 -6.34 18.18
N GLY A 147 -0.93 -7.56 17.89
CA GLY A 147 -2.28 -7.83 17.40
C GLY A 147 -2.44 -7.77 15.88
N ILE A 148 -1.45 -7.22 15.18
CA ILE A 148 -1.31 -7.29 13.72
C ILE A 148 0.14 -7.66 13.34
N ALA A 149 0.71 -8.62 14.05
CA ALA A 149 2.13 -8.96 13.90
C ALA A 149 2.48 -9.51 12.51
N LEU A 150 1.63 -10.33 11.90
CA LEU A 150 1.84 -10.84 10.53
C LEU A 150 1.84 -9.70 9.50
N TYR A 151 0.90 -8.78 9.64
CA TYR A 151 0.87 -7.58 8.82
C TYR A 151 2.13 -6.74 9.02
N SER A 152 2.53 -6.49 10.28
CA SER A 152 3.77 -5.76 10.59
C SER A 152 4.98 -6.42 9.93
N ALA A 153 5.14 -7.74 10.09
CA ALA A 153 6.24 -8.49 9.47
C ALA A 153 6.27 -8.30 7.94
N SER A 154 5.10 -8.42 7.28
CA SER A 154 4.99 -8.21 5.84
C SER A 154 5.38 -6.79 5.42
N LYS A 155 4.98 -5.76 6.19
CA LYS A 155 5.30 -4.36 5.88
C LYS A 155 6.75 -3.98 6.20
N PHE A 156 7.38 -4.60 7.22
CA PHE A 156 8.82 -4.52 7.42
C PHE A 156 9.59 -5.10 6.24
N ALA A 157 9.17 -6.28 5.74
CA ALA A 157 9.77 -6.91 4.57
C ALA A 157 9.69 -6.01 3.33
N ILE A 158 8.50 -5.42 3.04
CA ILE A 158 8.34 -4.46 1.93
C ILE A 158 9.29 -3.28 2.08
N ARG A 159 9.37 -2.69 3.28
CA ARG A 159 10.22 -1.53 3.51
C ARG A 159 11.69 -1.86 3.28
N GLY A 160 12.19 -2.95 3.87
CA GLY A 160 13.57 -3.40 3.72
C GLY A 160 13.91 -3.71 2.27
N PHE A 161 13.06 -4.47 1.58
CA PHE A 161 13.19 -4.79 0.15
C PHE A 161 13.23 -3.53 -0.72
N THR A 162 12.31 -2.59 -0.50
CA THR A 162 12.20 -1.36 -1.29
C THR A 162 13.47 -0.50 -1.18
N LEU A 163 13.99 -0.33 0.04
CA LEU A 163 15.19 0.46 0.29
C LEU A 163 16.44 -0.21 -0.30
N ALA A 164 16.54 -1.54 -0.24
CA ALA A 164 17.62 -2.29 -0.87
C ALA A 164 17.56 -2.16 -2.40
N LEU A 165 16.40 -2.41 -3.00
CA LEU A 165 16.19 -2.28 -4.44
C LEU A 165 16.51 -0.87 -4.94
N ALA A 166 16.14 0.18 -4.16
CA ALA A 166 16.45 1.56 -4.49
C ALA A 166 17.97 1.81 -4.65
N MET A 167 18.78 1.16 -3.82
CA MET A 167 20.25 1.26 -3.90
C MET A 167 20.82 0.46 -5.08
N GLU A 168 20.26 -0.72 -5.37
CA GLU A 168 20.71 -1.57 -6.48
C GLU A 168 20.51 -0.92 -7.85
N VAL A 169 19.37 -0.23 -8.05
CA VAL A 169 18.99 0.30 -9.37
C VAL A 169 19.32 1.79 -9.58
N GLU A 170 19.81 2.49 -8.58
CA GLU A 170 20.11 3.94 -8.65
C GLU A 170 21.08 4.29 -9.78
N GLN A 171 22.10 3.46 -10.01
CA GLN A 171 23.09 3.63 -11.09
C GLN A 171 22.47 3.55 -12.50
N TYR A 172 21.29 2.98 -12.63
CA TYR A 172 20.55 2.85 -13.89
C TYR A 172 19.49 3.95 -14.08
N ASN A 173 19.49 4.99 -13.23
CA ASN A 173 18.51 6.08 -13.25
C ASN A 173 17.06 5.61 -13.06
N VAL A 174 16.86 4.54 -12.28
CA VAL A 174 15.56 4.02 -11.87
C VAL A 174 15.27 4.45 -10.43
N ASN A 175 14.10 5.04 -10.20
CA ASN A 175 13.68 5.47 -8.87
C ASN A 175 12.88 4.37 -8.18
N VAL A 176 13.07 4.23 -6.87
CA VAL A 176 12.26 3.31 -6.04
C VAL A 176 11.93 4.00 -4.72
N THR A 177 10.63 4.10 -4.41
CA THR A 177 10.14 4.80 -3.22
C THR A 177 9.29 3.89 -2.35
N CYS A 178 9.54 3.91 -1.05
CA CYS A 178 8.71 3.31 -0.01
C CYS A 178 7.80 4.37 0.61
N ILE A 179 6.48 4.19 0.52
CA ILE A 179 5.50 5.04 1.22
C ILE A 179 5.06 4.32 2.48
N CYS A 180 5.21 4.98 3.64
CA CYS A 180 4.85 4.44 4.94
C CYS A 180 3.74 5.28 5.58
N PRO A 181 2.45 5.02 5.26
CA PRO A 181 1.33 5.72 5.87
C PRO A 181 1.07 5.26 7.31
N ASP A 182 0.47 6.16 8.09
CA ASP A 182 -0.28 5.83 9.31
C ASP A 182 -1.64 5.20 8.93
N ALA A 183 -2.52 4.97 9.90
CA ALA A 183 -3.88 4.51 9.64
C ALA A 183 -4.58 5.39 8.60
N VAL A 184 -5.18 4.78 7.60
CA VAL A 184 -5.87 5.45 6.47
C VAL A 184 -7.34 5.08 6.50
N ALA A 185 -8.23 6.05 6.37
CA ALA A 185 -9.68 5.85 6.29
C ALA A 185 -10.02 5.10 4.98
N THR A 186 -10.20 3.81 5.07
CA THR A 186 -10.42 2.87 3.96
C THR A 186 -11.15 1.64 4.50
N PRO A 187 -11.79 0.84 3.64
CA PRO A 187 -12.42 -0.42 4.07
C PRO A 187 -11.47 -1.35 4.84
N MET A 188 -10.15 -1.29 4.57
CA MET A 188 -9.14 -2.04 5.33
C MET A 188 -9.04 -1.59 6.81
N LEU A 189 -9.29 -0.31 7.10
CA LEU A 189 -9.35 0.18 8.48
C LEU A 189 -10.65 -0.25 9.14
N ASP A 190 -11.76 -0.18 8.40
CA ASP A 190 -13.09 -0.54 8.91
C ASP A 190 -13.15 -2.02 9.33
N LEU A 191 -12.50 -2.91 8.56
CA LEU A 191 -12.34 -4.33 8.94
C LEU A 191 -11.68 -4.54 10.31
N GLN A 192 -10.92 -3.58 10.80
CA GLN A 192 -10.20 -3.69 12.07
C GLN A 192 -11.00 -3.18 13.27
N ILE A 193 -12.14 -2.49 13.04
CA ILE A 193 -12.92 -1.85 14.12
C ILE A 193 -13.43 -2.88 15.12
N ASP A 194 -13.77 -4.09 14.67
CA ASP A 194 -14.35 -5.13 15.51
C ASP A 194 -13.31 -6.02 16.21
N TYR A 195 -12.04 -5.84 15.92
CA TYR A 195 -10.95 -6.64 16.51
C TYR A 195 -10.23 -5.87 17.60
N GLU A 196 -10.35 -6.30 18.86
CA GLU A 196 -9.62 -5.70 19.99
C GLU A 196 -8.09 -5.77 19.77
N GLU A 197 -7.63 -6.83 19.11
CA GLU A 197 -6.22 -7.02 18.76
C GLU A 197 -5.67 -5.85 17.92
N ALA A 198 -6.50 -5.25 17.08
CA ALA A 198 -6.12 -4.11 16.24
C ALA A 198 -6.18 -2.75 16.97
N ALA A 199 -6.50 -2.70 18.27
CA ALA A 199 -6.70 -1.45 19.02
C ALA A 199 -5.56 -0.43 18.85
N LEU A 200 -4.31 -0.89 18.77
CA LEU A 200 -3.16 0.01 18.58
C LEU A 200 -3.18 0.79 17.26
N THR A 201 -3.82 0.27 16.21
CA THR A 201 -4.06 1.00 14.95
C THR A 201 -4.84 2.29 15.20
N PHE A 202 -5.77 2.26 16.15
CA PHE A 202 -6.64 3.37 16.52
C PHE A 202 -6.08 4.28 17.63
N SER A 203 -4.83 4.07 18.06
CA SER A 203 -4.19 4.90 19.08
C SER A 203 -3.88 6.34 18.62
N GLY A 204 -3.94 6.60 17.31
CA GLY A 204 -3.81 7.92 16.70
C GLY A 204 -4.97 8.86 17.02
N THR A 205 -4.90 10.09 16.51
CA THR A 205 -5.96 11.09 16.70
C THR A 205 -7.04 10.99 15.62
N LYS A 206 -6.62 10.91 14.34
CA LYS A 206 -7.52 10.80 13.19
C LYS A 206 -6.81 10.03 12.08
N PRO A 207 -7.48 9.08 11.40
CA PRO A 207 -6.95 8.44 10.20
C PRO A 207 -6.66 9.45 9.10
N LEU A 208 -5.67 9.15 8.26
CA LEU A 208 -5.39 9.93 7.06
C LEU A 208 -6.45 9.61 5.99
N SER A 209 -6.73 10.56 5.10
CA SER A 209 -7.54 10.27 3.92
C SER A 209 -6.74 9.51 2.86
N ALA A 210 -7.41 8.65 2.09
CA ALA A 210 -6.80 7.95 0.95
C ALA A 210 -6.24 8.94 -0.08
N GLN A 211 -6.95 10.05 -0.31
CA GLN A 211 -6.51 11.16 -1.17
C GLN A 211 -5.13 11.72 -0.75
N LYS A 212 -4.88 11.87 0.56
CA LYS A 212 -3.59 12.35 1.06
C LYS A 212 -2.45 11.40 0.73
N ILE A 213 -2.71 10.09 0.76
CA ILE A 213 -1.72 9.09 0.36
C ILE A 213 -1.49 9.14 -1.14
N ALA A 214 -2.57 9.22 -1.93
CA ALA A 214 -2.49 9.32 -3.38
C ALA A 214 -1.73 10.57 -3.84
N ASN A 215 -1.95 11.72 -3.21
CA ASN A 215 -1.17 12.94 -3.47
C ASN A 215 0.33 12.69 -3.22
N ALA A 216 0.69 12.08 -2.09
CA ALA A 216 2.09 11.79 -1.78
C ALA A 216 2.71 10.78 -2.77
N VAL A 217 1.94 9.84 -3.31
CA VAL A 217 2.38 8.93 -4.38
C VAL A 217 2.66 9.71 -5.66
N VAL A 218 1.76 10.61 -6.08
CA VAL A 218 1.93 11.40 -7.30
C VAL A 218 3.09 12.40 -7.15
N ASP A 219 3.20 13.06 -6.00
CA ASP A 219 4.25 14.05 -5.71
C ASP A 219 5.67 13.46 -5.78
N VAL A 220 5.85 12.16 -5.51
CA VAL A 220 7.17 11.53 -5.58
C VAL A 220 7.53 11.01 -6.96
N ILE A 221 6.59 10.94 -7.90
CA ILE A 221 6.87 10.41 -9.25
C ILE A 221 7.99 11.21 -9.91
N GLY A 222 9.05 10.49 -10.31
CA GLY A 222 10.25 11.07 -10.94
C GLY A 222 11.24 11.67 -9.95
N THR A 223 10.99 11.63 -8.64
CA THR A 223 11.97 12.08 -7.63
C THR A 223 12.87 10.92 -7.18
N ARG A 224 14.02 11.25 -6.57
CA ARG A 224 14.94 10.26 -5.96
C ARG A 224 14.62 9.96 -4.48
N THR A 225 13.43 10.29 -4.03
CA THR A 225 13.00 10.07 -2.65
C THR A 225 12.86 8.56 -2.37
N LYS A 226 13.65 8.01 -1.45
CA LYS A 226 13.65 6.57 -1.15
C LYS A 226 12.57 6.17 -0.14
N GLU A 227 12.20 7.05 0.79
CA GLU A 227 11.20 6.77 1.83
C GLU A 227 10.40 8.02 2.21
N ILE A 228 9.09 7.88 2.32
CA ILE A 228 8.19 8.90 2.91
C ILE A 228 7.37 8.27 4.03
N THR A 229 7.34 8.95 5.19
CA THR A 229 6.41 8.64 6.27
C THR A 229 5.30 9.68 6.29
N LEU A 230 4.06 9.22 6.17
CA LEU A 230 2.89 10.09 6.27
C LEU A 230 2.34 10.03 7.70
N SER A 231 2.05 11.23 8.25
CA SER A 231 2.07 11.57 9.67
C SER A 231 3.51 11.68 10.18
N LYS A 232 4.21 12.78 9.81
CA LYS A 232 5.65 12.97 10.10
C LYS A 232 6.01 12.80 11.59
N SER A 233 5.17 13.31 12.50
CA SER A 233 5.38 13.18 13.95
C SER A 233 5.29 11.73 14.42
N ARG A 234 4.26 10.99 13.98
CA ARG A 234 4.12 9.55 14.32
C ARG A 234 5.18 8.70 13.63
N GLY A 235 5.58 9.05 12.41
CA GLY A 235 6.69 8.41 11.72
C GLY A 235 8.01 8.54 12.48
N PHE A 236 8.29 9.74 13.02
CA PHE A 236 9.45 9.96 13.89
C PHE A 236 9.35 9.13 15.19
N GLN A 237 8.18 9.14 15.84
CA GLN A 237 7.94 8.30 17.04
C GLN A 237 8.11 6.81 16.73
N ALA A 238 7.61 6.32 15.60
CA ALA A 238 7.76 4.93 15.17
C ALA A 238 9.25 4.56 14.97
N LYS A 239 10.04 5.42 14.32
CA LYS A 239 11.48 5.22 14.17
C LYS A 239 12.20 5.17 15.54
N LEU A 240 11.86 6.07 16.44
CA LEU A 240 12.42 6.08 17.78
C LEU A 240 12.03 4.82 18.59
N ALA A 241 10.75 4.42 18.51
CA ALA A 241 10.26 3.20 19.17
C ALA A 241 10.95 1.93 18.63
N SER A 242 11.25 1.89 17.33
CA SER A 242 12.01 0.79 16.72
C SER A 242 13.47 0.72 17.19
N MET A 243 14.08 1.86 17.49
CA MET A 243 15.45 1.92 18.05
C MET A 243 15.51 1.49 19.52
N PHE A 244 14.42 1.68 20.29
CA PHE A 244 14.34 1.40 21.71
C PHE A 244 13.14 0.52 22.07
N PRO A 245 13.09 -0.76 21.62
CA PRO A 245 11.90 -1.61 21.75
C PRO A 245 11.50 -1.88 23.21
N GLY A 246 12.47 -1.98 24.14
CA GLY A 246 12.19 -2.16 25.56
C GLY A 246 11.49 -0.95 26.19
N LEU A 247 11.77 0.28 25.72
CA LEU A 247 11.06 1.49 26.16
C LEU A 247 9.69 1.57 25.51
N ALA A 248 9.61 1.25 24.22
CA ALA A 248 8.35 1.22 23.49
C ALA A 248 7.33 0.28 24.13
N ALA A 249 7.77 -0.91 24.58
CA ALA A 249 6.90 -1.89 25.25
C ALA A 249 6.21 -1.33 26.50
N LYS A 250 6.84 -0.42 27.24
CA LYS A 250 6.28 0.18 28.46
C LYS A 250 5.07 1.10 28.18
N ILE A 251 4.96 1.67 26.98
CA ILE A 251 3.88 2.57 26.61
C ILE A 251 2.75 1.88 25.81
N VAL A 252 2.98 0.64 25.35
CA VAL A 252 2.03 -0.11 24.52
C VAL A 252 0.68 -0.27 25.22
N SER A 253 0.64 -0.59 26.52
CA SER A 253 -0.61 -0.78 27.28
C SER A 253 -1.45 0.51 27.31
N SER A 254 -0.80 1.66 27.53
CA SER A 254 -1.49 2.96 27.52
C SER A 254 -2.03 3.32 26.15
N LEU A 255 -1.25 3.07 25.09
CA LEU A 255 -1.68 3.29 23.71
C LEU A 255 -2.81 2.33 23.33
N LYS A 256 -2.76 1.05 23.74
CA LYS A 256 -3.85 0.09 23.51
C LYS A 256 -5.15 0.56 24.15
N SER A 257 -5.11 0.98 25.44
CA SER A 257 -6.29 1.50 26.13
C SER A 257 -6.90 2.74 25.45
N LYS A 258 -6.04 3.62 24.89
CA LYS A 258 -6.50 4.75 24.09
C LYS A 258 -7.15 4.27 22.78
N GLY A 259 -6.55 3.27 22.11
CA GLY A 259 -7.06 2.68 20.88
C GLY A 259 -8.45 2.06 21.06
N ILE A 260 -8.64 1.27 22.12
CA ILE A 260 -9.95 0.68 22.48
C ILE A 260 -11.02 1.77 22.60
N ARG A 261 -10.77 2.82 23.37
CA ARG A 261 -11.72 3.94 23.50
C ARG A 261 -12.06 4.60 22.17
N ASN A 262 -11.11 4.70 21.26
CA ASN A 262 -11.34 5.28 19.93
C ASN A 262 -12.13 4.32 19.02
N GLN A 263 -11.86 3.01 19.07
CA GLN A 263 -12.67 1.98 18.39
C GLN A 263 -14.14 2.01 18.84
N GLU A 264 -14.38 2.06 20.15
CA GLU A 264 -15.75 2.14 20.71
C GLU A 264 -16.52 3.37 20.23
N LYS A 265 -15.84 4.53 20.12
CA LYS A 265 -16.45 5.74 19.55
C LYS A 265 -16.82 5.56 18.08
N LEU A 266 -15.93 4.92 17.29
CA LEU A 266 -16.20 4.66 15.87
C LEU A 266 -17.37 3.68 15.71
N LYS A 267 -17.45 2.60 16.50
CA LYS A 267 -18.58 1.66 16.51
C LYS A 267 -19.92 2.38 16.74
N ARG A 268 -19.99 3.22 17.77
CA ARG A 268 -21.23 3.98 18.08
C ARG A 268 -21.66 4.87 16.92
N ASN A 269 -20.74 5.60 16.32
CA ASN A 269 -21.05 6.48 15.18
C ASN A 269 -21.57 5.68 13.97
N THR A 270 -21.01 4.49 13.72
CA THR A 270 -21.45 3.61 12.62
C THR A 270 -22.84 3.02 12.87
N ASP A 271 -23.18 2.72 14.12
CA ASP A 271 -24.50 2.22 14.51
C ASP A 271 -25.57 3.32 14.44
N ASP A 272 -25.22 4.56 14.82
CA ASP A 272 -26.12 5.72 14.72
C ASP A 272 -26.42 6.11 13.25
N GLU A 273 -25.49 5.87 12.32
CA GLU A 273 -25.70 6.11 10.88
C GLU A 273 -26.52 5.00 10.18
N ARG A 274 -26.65 3.82 10.81
CA ARG A 274 -27.42 2.68 10.28
C ARG A 274 -28.88 2.62 10.79
N ASN A 275 -29.21 3.39 11.83
CA ASN A 275 -30.55 3.53 12.39
C ASN A 275 -31.22 4.83 11.91
#